data_5a716584ddfe03f088ea4a3f7de4ac1c
#
_entry.id   5a716584ddfe03f088ea4a3f7de4ac1c
#
_cell.length_a   1.000
_cell.length_b   1.000
_cell.length_c   1.000
_cell.angle_alpha   90.00
_cell.angle_beta   90.00
_cell.angle_gamma   90.00
#
_symmetry.space_group_name_H-M   'P 1'
#
loop_
_entity.id
_entity.type
_entity.pdbx_description
1 polymer ?
#
loop_
_entity_poly.entity_id
_entity_poly.type
_entity_poly.pdbx_seq_one_letter_code
_entity_poly.pdbx_strand_id
1 'polypeptide(L)'
;MHGPLLDEIRVTNFRNARSLVLRPGGVCAFIGEPGAGKSNLLFALRALLDPAFDLSTADITEGERHISIEATLGDGRTVSLNNRDGSPPIVHFAAAQRGGDLLSTQSGGGDAESVHELVRRALAGSPAPRVALVRGLEACVAETSGVVFAIEEPELYLAPQAHRYLYRLIQRLAARGNQVFFTTHAPGLLSVASLDEVNLVTRDELGVTAVERLRAIDVDDAFRVMCEFDAERSELFLSRAAILVEGMTEKIAFPFVFHALGHDPDREQISIVECGGKSNIPLFVEICRRARVPYVVVHDSDMRPDRESDPGEVRLNALIRSRAGAGRTIVLEPDFEGVAGFHSRRQKPERAWHHLARAHPDRMPEPLVRAVKLALESAHPRPPSYS
;
A
#
# COMPACT_ATOMS: atom_id res chain seq x y z
N MET A 1 -21.16 16.84 2.80
CA MET A 1 -20.20 15.77 3.10
C MET A 1 -19.78 16.00 4.54
N HIS A 2 -19.99 15.04 5.43
CA HIS A 2 -19.48 15.11 6.79
C HIS A 2 -17.97 14.90 6.72
N GLY A 3 -17.18 15.74 7.40
CA GLY A 3 -15.74 15.57 7.54
C GLY A 3 -15.40 14.27 8.30
N PRO A 4 -14.13 13.86 8.36
CA PRO A 4 -13.71 12.70 9.12
C PRO A 4 -14.05 12.87 10.61
N LEU A 5 -14.30 11.75 11.31
CA LEU A 5 -14.58 11.76 12.75
C LEU A 5 -13.32 12.10 13.56
N LEU A 6 -12.18 11.59 13.11
CA LEU A 6 -10.84 11.88 13.63
C LEU A 6 -10.06 12.63 12.56
N ASP A 7 -9.69 13.88 12.83
CA ASP A 7 -8.96 14.74 11.90
C ASP A 7 -7.45 14.53 11.99
N GLU A 8 -6.95 14.33 13.20
CA GLU A 8 -5.53 14.08 13.45
C GLU A 8 -5.36 13.10 14.60
N ILE A 9 -4.42 12.20 14.46
CA ILE A 9 -4.03 11.22 15.49
C ILE A 9 -2.53 11.37 15.71
N ARG A 10 -2.14 11.58 16.97
CA ARG A 10 -0.74 11.64 17.40
C ARG A 10 -0.45 10.44 18.30
N VAL A 11 0.60 9.73 18.00
CA VAL A 11 1.05 8.58 18.80
C VAL A 11 2.49 8.83 19.21
N THR A 12 2.76 8.75 20.51
CA THR A 12 4.09 8.92 21.08
C THR A 12 4.42 7.74 21.98
N ASN A 13 5.54 7.11 21.72
CA ASN A 13 6.09 6.00 22.51
C ASN A 13 5.14 4.81 22.71
N PHE A 14 4.37 4.47 21.67
CA PHE A 14 3.52 3.29 21.67
C PHE A 14 4.15 2.17 20.84
N ARG A 15 4.59 1.10 21.51
CA ARG A 15 5.28 -0.04 20.90
C ARG A 15 6.47 0.42 20.04
N ASN A 16 6.39 0.26 18.71
CA ASN A 16 7.41 0.71 17.76
C ASN A 16 7.13 2.10 17.16
N ALA A 17 6.05 2.78 17.54
CA ALA A 17 5.73 4.14 17.13
C ALA A 17 6.29 5.14 18.14
N ARG A 18 7.51 5.65 17.93
CA ARG A 18 8.15 6.65 18.82
C ARG A 18 7.48 8.02 18.71
N SER A 19 7.22 8.47 17.51
CA SER A 19 6.52 9.73 17.25
C SER A 19 5.86 9.65 15.87
N LEU A 20 4.55 9.70 15.83
CA LEU A 20 3.77 9.53 14.62
C LEU A 20 2.60 10.51 14.61
N VAL A 21 2.36 11.12 13.46
CA VAL A 21 1.19 11.95 13.20
C VAL A 21 0.49 11.42 11.97
N LEU A 22 -0.78 11.08 12.11
CA LEU A 22 -1.66 10.61 11.03
C LEU A 22 -2.82 11.60 10.85
N ARG A 23 -3.10 11.97 9.60
CA ARG A 23 -4.29 12.75 9.22
C ARG A 23 -5.19 11.88 8.35
N PRO A 24 -6.10 11.13 8.96
CA PRO A 24 -6.90 10.14 8.27
C PRO A 24 -7.97 10.78 7.38
N GLY A 25 -8.33 10.07 6.30
CA GLY A 25 -9.55 10.31 5.55
C GLY A 25 -10.74 9.51 6.10
N GLY A 26 -11.84 9.44 5.35
CA GLY A 26 -12.96 8.54 5.68
C GLY A 26 -12.59 7.07 5.61
N VAL A 27 -11.67 6.73 4.71
CA VAL A 27 -11.05 5.40 4.58
C VAL A 27 -9.55 5.51 4.76
N CYS A 28 -8.95 4.63 5.54
CA CYS A 28 -7.52 4.52 5.79
C CYS A 28 -7.05 3.07 5.67
N ALA A 29 -6.48 2.71 4.54
CA ALA A 29 -5.83 1.43 4.31
C ALA A 29 -4.36 1.53 4.74
N PHE A 30 -3.93 0.75 5.73
CA PHE A 30 -2.53 0.64 6.12
C PHE A 30 -1.87 -0.52 5.37
N ILE A 31 -0.86 -0.19 4.57
CA ILE A 31 -0.06 -1.15 3.80
C ILE A 31 1.41 -1.05 4.20
N GLY A 32 2.18 -2.06 3.87
CA GLY A 32 3.63 -2.12 4.13
C GLY A 32 4.10 -3.52 4.45
N GLU A 33 5.40 -3.69 4.64
CA GLU A 33 6.00 -4.99 4.96
C GLU A 33 5.42 -5.63 6.23
N PRO A 34 5.45 -6.97 6.35
CA PRO A 34 5.18 -7.66 7.62
C PRO A 34 6.09 -7.11 8.72
N GLY A 35 5.52 -6.83 9.89
CA GLY A 35 6.28 -6.27 11.02
C GLY A 35 6.55 -4.77 10.96
N ALA A 36 6.10 -4.04 9.93
CA ALA A 36 6.27 -2.57 9.84
C ALA A 36 5.52 -1.79 10.93
N GLY A 37 4.54 -2.40 11.60
CA GLY A 37 3.79 -1.77 12.68
C GLY A 37 2.33 -1.43 12.34
N LYS A 38 1.80 -1.95 11.23
CA LYS A 38 0.41 -1.71 10.80
C LYS A 38 -0.61 -2.02 11.91
N SER A 39 -0.53 -3.23 12.50
CA SER A 39 -1.42 -3.64 13.58
C SER A 39 -1.27 -2.75 14.82
N ASN A 40 -0.06 -2.24 15.10
CA ASN A 40 0.17 -1.35 16.23
C ASN A 40 -0.60 -0.02 16.08
N LEU A 41 -0.83 0.45 14.85
CA LEU A 41 -1.66 1.63 14.61
C LEU A 41 -3.13 1.38 14.94
N LEU A 42 -3.66 0.20 14.57
CA LEU A 42 -5.01 -0.20 14.96
C LEU A 42 -5.12 -0.39 16.48
N PHE A 43 -4.11 -0.95 17.13
CA PHE A 43 -4.07 -1.07 18.58
C PHE A 43 -4.00 0.30 19.26
N ALA A 44 -3.25 1.26 18.74
CA ALA A 44 -3.24 2.62 19.27
C ALA A 44 -4.61 3.29 19.18
N LEU A 45 -5.32 3.12 18.06
CA LEU A 45 -6.71 3.58 17.92
C LEU A 45 -7.64 2.88 18.92
N ARG A 46 -7.51 1.58 19.06
CA ARG A 46 -8.30 0.82 20.02
C ARG A 46 -8.02 1.26 21.45
N ALA A 47 -6.77 1.44 21.82
CA ALA A 47 -6.39 1.91 23.16
C ALA A 47 -7.01 3.28 23.48
N LEU A 48 -7.11 4.16 22.46
CA LEU A 48 -7.69 5.49 22.61
C LEU A 48 -9.23 5.45 22.69
N LEU A 49 -9.88 4.56 21.95
CA LEU A 49 -11.33 4.59 21.72
C LEU A 49 -12.11 3.54 22.50
N ASP A 50 -11.46 2.49 23.00
CA ASP A 50 -12.07 1.39 23.75
C ASP A 50 -11.65 1.47 25.23
N PRO A 51 -12.54 1.93 26.13
CA PRO A 51 -12.23 2.03 27.56
C PRO A 51 -11.92 0.68 28.23
N ALA A 52 -12.30 -0.44 27.59
CA ALA A 52 -12.02 -1.79 28.07
C ALA A 52 -10.65 -2.31 27.59
N PHE A 53 -9.93 -1.53 26.76
CA PHE A 53 -8.60 -1.91 26.32
C PHE A 53 -7.59 -1.74 27.46
N ASP A 54 -7.01 -2.84 27.92
CA ASP A 54 -6.01 -2.84 28.98
C ASP A 54 -4.61 -2.62 28.38
N LEU A 55 -4.02 -1.46 28.71
CA LEU A 55 -2.66 -1.12 28.33
C LEU A 55 -1.66 -1.68 29.34
N SER A 56 -0.66 -2.33 28.84
CA SER A 56 0.43 -2.90 29.66
C SER A 56 1.73 -2.09 29.49
N THR A 57 2.71 -2.32 30.37
CA THR A 57 4.06 -1.77 30.23
C THR A 57 4.74 -2.25 28.94
N ALA A 58 4.33 -3.38 28.39
CA ALA A 58 4.83 -3.89 27.11
C ALA A 58 4.36 -3.06 25.89
N ASP A 59 3.37 -2.20 26.07
CA ASP A 59 2.89 -1.29 25.01
C ASP A 59 3.70 0.02 24.97
N ILE A 60 4.56 0.27 25.96
CA ILE A 60 5.48 1.43 25.95
C ILE A 60 6.71 1.09 25.12
N THR A 61 7.15 2.03 24.28
CA THR A 61 8.38 1.87 23.50
C THR A 61 9.57 1.56 24.41
N GLU A 62 10.40 0.62 24.01
CA GLU A 62 11.60 0.22 24.77
C GLU A 62 12.51 1.42 25.06
N GLY A 63 12.89 1.55 26.33
CA GLY A 63 13.72 2.67 26.83
C GLY A 63 12.91 3.92 27.22
N GLU A 64 11.60 3.95 26.96
CA GLU A 64 10.72 5.07 27.30
C GLU A 64 9.93 4.77 28.59
N ARG A 65 9.42 5.83 29.23
CA ARG A 65 8.65 5.71 30.49
C ARG A 65 7.24 6.25 30.37
N HIS A 66 6.92 6.93 29.27
CA HIS A 66 5.61 7.54 29.07
C HIS A 66 5.09 7.23 27.66
N ILE A 67 3.80 7.15 27.56
CA ILE A 67 3.05 6.97 26.34
C ILE A 67 2.03 8.11 26.21
N SER A 68 1.83 8.59 24.99
CA SER A 68 0.71 9.49 24.67
C SER A 68 0.08 9.10 23.36
N ILE A 69 -1.25 8.96 23.37
CA ILE A 69 -2.04 8.80 22.16
C ILE A 69 -3.13 9.88 22.20
N GLU A 70 -3.16 10.74 21.20
CA GLU A 70 -4.09 11.86 21.13
C GLU A 70 -4.82 11.83 19.79
N ALA A 71 -6.10 12.15 19.79
CA ALA A 71 -6.85 12.38 18.56
C ALA A 71 -7.64 13.67 18.64
N THR A 72 -7.56 14.48 17.58
CA THR A 72 -8.43 15.63 17.34
C THR A 72 -9.65 15.16 16.55
N LEU A 73 -10.82 15.46 17.06
CA LEU A 73 -12.09 15.13 16.40
C LEU A 73 -12.45 16.18 15.36
N GLY A 74 -13.32 15.83 14.41
CA GLY A 74 -13.79 16.73 13.35
C GLY A 74 -14.54 17.96 13.85
N ASP A 75 -14.94 18.00 15.12
CA ASP A 75 -15.52 19.15 15.80
C ASP A 75 -14.52 19.98 16.63
N GLY A 76 -13.22 19.65 16.52
CA GLY A 76 -12.11 20.32 17.22
C GLY A 76 -11.87 19.87 18.65
N ARG A 77 -12.65 18.93 19.19
CA ARG A 77 -12.37 18.32 20.51
C ARG A 77 -11.17 17.39 20.43
N THR A 78 -10.49 17.19 21.55
CA THR A 78 -9.37 16.29 21.66
C THR A 78 -9.68 15.18 22.67
N VAL A 79 -9.36 13.96 22.29
CA VAL A 79 -9.34 12.79 23.19
C VAL A 79 -7.89 12.38 23.35
N SER A 80 -7.45 12.15 24.57
CA SER A 80 -6.08 11.73 24.83
C SER A 80 -6.00 10.63 25.86
N LEU A 81 -5.05 9.73 25.65
CA LEU A 81 -4.63 8.71 26.57
C LEU A 81 -3.17 8.99 26.91
N ASN A 82 -2.89 9.23 28.19
CA ASN A 82 -1.55 9.54 28.64
C ASN A 82 -1.21 8.69 29.87
N ASN A 83 0.04 8.28 29.94
CA ASN A 83 0.66 7.74 31.13
C ASN A 83 1.88 8.63 31.44
N ARG A 84 2.03 9.08 32.68
CA ARG A 84 3.24 9.74 33.19
C ARG A 84 3.85 8.85 34.26
N ASP A 85 5.17 8.64 34.19
CA ASP A 85 5.99 8.01 35.25
C ASP A 85 5.65 6.53 35.59
N GLY A 86 5.21 5.72 34.58
CA GLY A 86 4.96 4.30 34.78
C GLY A 86 3.67 3.98 35.57
N SER A 87 2.84 4.97 35.86
CA SER A 87 1.48 4.77 36.37
C SER A 87 0.55 4.21 35.29
N PRO A 88 -0.54 3.53 35.63
CA PRO A 88 -1.55 3.07 34.65
C PRO A 88 -2.00 4.25 33.77
N PRO A 89 -2.19 4.05 32.47
CA PRO A 89 -2.65 5.10 31.58
C PRO A 89 -4.03 5.62 32.00
N ILE A 90 -4.16 6.95 32.00
CA ILE A 90 -5.43 7.62 32.30
C ILE A 90 -5.98 8.17 30.99
N VAL A 91 -7.19 7.78 30.64
CA VAL A 91 -7.92 8.32 29.49
C VAL A 91 -8.53 9.66 29.91
N HIS A 92 -8.03 10.74 29.33
CA HIS A 92 -8.60 12.07 29.54
C HIS A 92 -9.48 12.47 28.34
N PHE A 93 -10.77 12.62 28.60
CA PHE A 93 -11.67 13.26 27.67
C PHE A 93 -11.66 14.76 27.98
N ALA A 94 -10.91 15.54 27.21
CA ALA A 94 -11.01 17.00 27.27
C ALA A 94 -12.30 17.43 26.57
N ALA A 95 -13.41 17.44 27.31
CA ALA A 95 -14.67 18.00 26.86
C ALA A 95 -14.58 19.52 26.85
N ALA A 96 -14.41 20.14 25.69
CA ALA A 96 -14.94 21.47 25.51
C ALA A 96 -16.47 21.32 25.51
N GLN A 97 -17.11 21.93 26.48
CA GLN A 97 -18.55 21.83 26.72
C GLN A 97 -19.37 22.21 25.48
N ARG A 98 -20.01 21.21 24.86
CA ARG A 98 -21.32 21.29 24.22
C ARG A 98 -21.88 19.90 24.13
N GLY A 99 -23.03 19.67 24.77
CA GLY A 99 -23.63 18.38 25.06
C GLY A 99 -23.71 17.38 23.90
N GLY A 100 -23.44 16.16 24.23
CA GLY A 100 -23.59 14.97 23.41
C GLY A 100 -22.52 13.95 23.75
N ASP A 101 -22.92 12.82 24.34
CA ASP A 101 -22.07 11.68 24.60
C ASP A 101 -21.41 11.22 23.30
N LEU A 102 -20.12 11.45 23.21
CA LEU A 102 -19.27 10.93 22.15
C LEU A 102 -18.31 9.91 22.74
N LEU A 103 -18.19 8.77 22.08
CA LEU A 103 -17.23 7.71 22.37
C LEU A 103 -17.61 6.73 23.51
N SER A 104 -18.82 6.36 23.55
CA SER A 104 -19.13 4.97 23.84
C SER A 104 -19.42 4.28 22.50
N THR A 105 -19.18 3.01 22.38
CA THR A 105 -19.85 2.13 21.40
C THR A 105 -21.36 2.09 21.65
N GLN A 106 -21.88 3.05 22.37
CA GLN A 106 -23.27 3.36 22.62
C GLN A 106 -23.64 4.50 21.71
N SER A 107 -24.32 4.16 20.62
CA SER A 107 -25.16 5.07 19.87
C SER A 107 -25.92 5.96 20.82
N GLY A 108 -25.78 7.27 20.67
CA GLY A 108 -26.66 8.21 21.34
C GLY A 108 -28.11 7.95 20.98
N GLY A 109 -28.93 7.72 22.01
CA GLY A 109 -30.38 7.84 22.03
C GLY A 109 -31.18 7.03 21.03
N GLY A 110 -31.76 5.92 21.50
CA GLY A 110 -32.84 5.16 20.90
C GLY A 110 -32.41 3.89 20.20
N ASP A 111 -32.77 2.75 20.70
CA ASP A 111 -32.85 1.38 20.13
C ASP A 111 -31.86 0.91 19.04
N ALA A 112 -30.78 1.64 18.79
CA ALA A 112 -29.73 1.25 17.87
C ALA A 112 -28.86 0.18 18.51
N GLU A 113 -29.04 -1.04 18.07
CA GLU A 113 -28.21 -2.17 18.37
C GLU A 113 -26.73 -1.81 18.15
N SER A 114 -25.88 -2.03 19.13
CA SER A 114 -24.46 -1.69 19.01
C SER A 114 -23.85 -2.41 17.81
N VAL A 115 -22.87 -1.78 17.15
CA VAL A 115 -22.11 -2.40 16.03
C VAL A 115 -21.57 -3.77 16.43
N HIS A 116 -21.16 -3.94 17.70
CA HIS A 116 -20.77 -5.22 18.28
C HIS A 116 -21.88 -6.26 18.21
N GLU A 117 -23.12 -5.88 18.51
CA GLU A 117 -24.26 -6.79 18.48
C GLU A 117 -24.64 -7.16 17.04
N LEU A 118 -24.62 -6.20 16.11
CA LEU A 118 -24.84 -6.48 14.70
C LEU A 118 -23.80 -7.47 14.14
N VAL A 119 -22.52 -7.23 14.43
CA VAL A 119 -21.44 -8.15 14.05
C VAL A 119 -21.59 -9.49 14.76
N ARG A 120 -21.90 -9.51 16.05
CA ARG A 120 -22.11 -10.74 16.83
C ARG A 120 -23.28 -11.57 16.30
N ARG A 121 -24.40 -10.96 15.94
CA ARG A 121 -25.54 -11.67 15.30
C ARG A 121 -25.16 -12.24 13.95
N ALA A 122 -24.45 -11.48 13.13
CA ALA A 122 -23.96 -11.95 11.84
C ALA A 122 -23.00 -13.14 12.00
N LEU A 123 -22.16 -13.12 13.05
CA LEU A 123 -21.25 -14.21 13.39
C LEU A 123 -21.99 -15.46 13.89
N ALA A 124 -23.03 -15.32 14.70
CA ALA A 124 -23.75 -16.45 15.30
C ALA A 124 -24.45 -17.36 14.27
N GLY A 125 -24.79 -16.84 13.10
CA GLY A 125 -25.48 -17.58 12.03
C GLY A 125 -24.59 -18.11 10.92
N SER A 126 -23.27 -17.96 10.97
CA SER A 126 -22.37 -18.31 9.87
C SER A 126 -21.32 -19.34 10.25
N PRO A 127 -21.14 -20.40 9.43
CA PRO A 127 -20.09 -21.38 9.65
C PRO A 127 -18.68 -20.84 9.36
N ALA A 128 -18.55 -19.67 8.72
CA ALA A 128 -17.28 -19.06 8.36
C ALA A 128 -17.19 -17.62 8.90
N PRO A 129 -16.29 -17.34 9.88
CA PRO A 129 -16.20 -16.04 10.55
C PRO A 129 -16.04 -14.84 9.61
N ARG A 130 -15.34 -15.00 8.50
CA ARG A 130 -15.09 -13.89 7.53
C ARG A 130 -16.27 -13.58 6.62
N VAL A 131 -17.07 -14.58 6.24
CA VAL A 131 -18.35 -14.36 5.55
C VAL A 131 -19.31 -13.60 6.47
N ALA A 132 -19.25 -13.90 7.76
CA ALA A 132 -20.01 -13.18 8.78
C ALA A 132 -19.57 -11.73 8.93
N LEU A 133 -18.25 -11.43 8.83
CA LEU A 133 -17.76 -10.06 8.82
C LEU A 133 -18.37 -9.26 7.66
N VAL A 134 -18.35 -9.80 6.44
CA VAL A 134 -18.95 -9.12 5.27
C VAL A 134 -20.42 -8.82 5.50
N ARG A 135 -21.20 -9.81 5.98
CA ARG A 135 -22.64 -9.61 6.31
C ARG A 135 -22.86 -8.60 7.43
N GLY A 136 -22.00 -8.60 8.45
CA GLY A 136 -22.02 -7.61 9.52
C GLY A 136 -21.78 -6.20 9.00
N LEU A 137 -20.81 -6.01 8.13
CA LEU A 137 -20.55 -4.72 7.48
C LEU A 137 -21.68 -4.29 6.55
N GLU A 138 -22.34 -5.23 5.83
CA GLU A 138 -23.56 -4.95 5.06
C GLU A 138 -24.68 -4.39 5.94
N ALA A 139 -24.92 -4.98 7.09
CA ALA A 139 -25.90 -4.48 8.06
C ALA A 139 -25.50 -3.08 8.57
N CYS A 140 -24.25 -2.90 8.95
CA CYS A 140 -23.73 -1.60 9.41
C CYS A 140 -23.87 -0.49 8.35
N VAL A 141 -23.72 -0.79 7.06
CA VAL A 141 -23.95 0.21 5.99
C VAL A 141 -25.35 0.80 6.03
N ALA A 142 -26.36 0.00 6.40
CA ALA A 142 -27.74 0.48 6.48
C ALA A 142 -28.02 1.26 7.78
N GLU A 143 -27.40 0.89 8.89
CA GLU A 143 -27.85 1.23 10.23
C GLU A 143 -26.90 2.17 11.01
N THR A 144 -25.64 2.36 10.54
CA THR A 144 -24.66 3.12 11.32
C THR A 144 -24.18 4.39 10.63
N SER A 145 -23.92 5.42 11.45
CA SER A 145 -23.19 6.63 11.08
C SER A 145 -22.45 7.17 12.31
N GLY A 146 -21.33 7.87 12.10
CA GLY A 146 -20.55 8.43 13.21
C GLY A 146 -19.73 7.37 13.98
N VAL A 147 -19.40 6.24 13.36
CA VAL A 147 -18.65 5.14 13.98
C VAL A 147 -17.26 5.04 13.38
N VAL A 148 -16.25 4.81 14.23
CA VAL A 148 -14.90 4.47 13.83
C VAL A 148 -14.76 2.94 13.82
N PHE A 149 -14.44 2.39 12.66
CA PHE A 149 -14.12 0.98 12.46
C PHE A 149 -12.61 0.78 12.38
N ALA A 150 -12.08 -0.17 13.15
CA ALA A 150 -10.69 -0.61 13.08
C ALA A 150 -10.65 -2.10 12.81
N ILE A 151 -10.21 -2.52 11.63
CA ILE A 151 -10.32 -3.90 11.14
C ILE A 151 -8.94 -4.39 10.69
N GLU A 152 -8.46 -5.47 11.30
CA GLU A 152 -7.21 -6.11 10.91
C GLU A 152 -7.46 -7.15 9.82
N GLU A 153 -6.78 -6.99 8.68
CA GLU A 153 -6.80 -7.91 7.54
C GLU A 153 -8.22 -8.45 7.22
N PRO A 154 -9.18 -7.55 6.90
CA PRO A 154 -10.57 -7.95 6.70
C PRO A 154 -10.78 -8.93 5.56
N GLU A 155 -9.83 -9.04 4.66
CA GLU A 155 -9.82 -9.91 3.49
C GLU A 155 -9.41 -11.36 3.78
N LEU A 156 -8.83 -11.66 4.93
CA LEU A 156 -8.36 -13.02 5.24
C LEU A 156 -9.45 -14.07 5.03
N TYR A 157 -9.11 -15.12 4.30
CA TYR A 157 -10.00 -16.23 3.93
C TYR A 157 -11.16 -15.87 3.00
N LEU A 158 -11.15 -14.68 2.38
CA LEU A 158 -12.10 -14.33 1.32
C LEU A 158 -11.52 -14.64 -0.06
N ALA A 159 -12.40 -15.01 -0.99
CA ALA A 159 -12.01 -15.14 -2.39
C ALA A 159 -11.67 -13.77 -3.02
N PRO A 160 -10.79 -13.70 -4.03
CA PRO A 160 -10.36 -12.41 -4.62
C PRO A 160 -11.52 -11.51 -5.11
N GLN A 161 -12.61 -12.10 -5.61
CA GLN A 161 -13.80 -11.33 -5.98
C GLN A 161 -14.47 -10.66 -4.80
N ALA A 162 -14.42 -11.31 -3.63
CA ALA A 162 -14.99 -10.78 -2.39
C ALA A 162 -14.12 -9.62 -1.84
N HIS A 163 -12.83 -9.55 -2.14
CA HIS A 163 -11.97 -8.40 -1.77
C HIS A 163 -12.51 -7.10 -2.36
N ARG A 164 -12.85 -7.10 -3.66
CA ARG A 164 -13.42 -5.92 -4.32
C ARG A 164 -14.79 -5.55 -3.77
N TYR A 165 -15.59 -6.54 -3.39
CA TYR A 165 -16.88 -6.29 -2.77
C TYR A 165 -16.73 -5.70 -1.38
N LEU A 166 -15.86 -6.29 -0.54
CA LEU A 166 -15.51 -5.80 0.78
C LEU A 166 -15.04 -4.35 0.74
N TYR A 167 -14.16 -4.02 -0.20
CA TYR A 167 -13.68 -2.64 -0.32
C TYR A 167 -14.81 -1.66 -0.66
N ARG A 168 -15.72 -2.02 -1.57
CA ARG A 168 -16.91 -1.19 -1.84
C ARG A 168 -17.82 -1.04 -0.62
N LEU A 169 -17.91 -2.03 0.24
CA LEU A 169 -18.65 -1.90 1.52
C LEU A 169 -17.95 -0.90 2.45
N ILE A 170 -16.64 -0.97 2.56
CA ILE A 170 -15.83 -0.01 3.35
C ILE A 170 -16.07 1.42 2.85
N GLN A 171 -16.02 1.65 1.55
CA GLN A 171 -16.31 2.97 0.96
C GLN A 171 -17.74 3.43 1.24
N ARG A 172 -18.72 2.52 1.17
CA ARG A 172 -20.12 2.85 1.51
C ARG A 172 -20.28 3.21 2.99
N LEU A 173 -19.60 2.51 3.89
CA LEU A 173 -19.58 2.88 5.31
C LEU A 173 -19.03 4.29 5.51
N ALA A 174 -17.91 4.61 4.88
CA ALA A 174 -17.31 5.93 4.96
C ALA A 174 -18.23 7.02 4.36
N ALA A 175 -18.89 6.75 3.24
CA ALA A 175 -19.83 7.68 2.61
C ALA A 175 -21.06 8.01 3.50
N ARG A 176 -21.37 7.17 4.50
CA ARG A 176 -22.41 7.41 5.49
C ARG A 176 -21.95 8.17 6.73
N GLY A 177 -20.74 8.73 6.71
CA GLY A 177 -20.17 9.49 7.81
C GLY A 177 -19.49 8.63 8.88
N ASN A 178 -19.20 7.36 8.58
CA ASN A 178 -18.30 6.54 9.38
C ASN A 178 -16.85 6.77 8.96
N GLN A 179 -15.91 6.29 9.77
CA GLN A 179 -14.49 6.30 9.43
C GLN A 179 -13.91 4.90 9.58
N VAL A 180 -13.21 4.41 8.56
CA VAL A 180 -12.75 3.02 8.52
C VAL A 180 -11.24 2.95 8.38
N PHE A 181 -10.60 2.34 9.35
CA PHE A 181 -9.19 2.01 9.37
C PHE A 181 -9.03 0.50 9.18
N PHE A 182 -8.17 0.09 8.30
CA PHE A 182 -7.87 -1.34 8.15
C PHE A 182 -6.44 -1.59 7.71
N THR A 183 -5.91 -2.74 8.10
CA THR A 183 -4.64 -3.24 7.59
C THR A 183 -4.90 -4.23 6.46
N THR A 184 -4.01 -4.29 5.47
CA THR A 184 -4.10 -5.29 4.42
C THR A 184 -2.74 -5.67 3.86
N HIS A 185 -2.64 -6.94 3.43
CA HIS A 185 -1.57 -7.48 2.61
C HIS A 185 -2.10 -7.99 1.26
N ALA A 186 -3.39 -7.78 0.96
CA ALA A 186 -4.00 -8.28 -0.26
C ALA A 186 -3.92 -7.25 -1.39
N PRO A 187 -3.16 -7.52 -2.46
CA PRO A 187 -3.13 -6.65 -3.65
C PRO A 187 -4.52 -6.39 -4.22
N GLY A 188 -5.41 -7.38 -4.16
CA GLY A 188 -6.78 -7.29 -4.67
C GLY A 188 -7.67 -6.26 -3.95
N LEU A 189 -7.35 -5.87 -2.71
CA LEU A 189 -7.97 -4.73 -2.03
C LEU A 189 -7.39 -3.40 -2.53
N LEU A 190 -6.08 -3.36 -2.77
CA LEU A 190 -5.41 -2.14 -3.23
C LEU A 190 -5.77 -1.75 -4.66
N SER A 191 -6.13 -2.72 -5.51
CA SER A 191 -6.51 -2.49 -6.90
C SER A 191 -7.76 -1.61 -7.10
N VAL A 192 -8.57 -1.44 -6.06
CA VAL A 192 -9.77 -0.60 -6.07
C VAL A 192 -9.65 0.58 -5.11
N ALA A 193 -8.55 0.66 -4.35
CA ALA A 193 -8.30 1.75 -3.43
C ALA A 193 -7.97 3.04 -4.19
N SER A 194 -8.54 4.13 -3.76
CA SER A 194 -8.04 5.45 -4.12
C SER A 194 -6.66 5.64 -3.47
N LEU A 195 -5.69 6.19 -4.18
CA LEU A 195 -4.33 6.35 -3.63
C LEU A 195 -4.30 7.22 -2.37
N ASP A 196 -5.23 8.14 -2.26
CA ASP A 196 -5.37 9.00 -1.08
C ASP A 196 -5.98 8.28 0.14
N GLU A 197 -6.51 7.08 -0.02
CA GLU A 197 -6.97 6.20 1.06
C GLU A 197 -5.84 5.30 1.59
N VAL A 198 -4.73 5.21 0.85
CA VAL A 198 -3.58 4.34 1.17
C VAL A 198 -2.57 5.08 2.05
N ASN A 199 -2.19 4.44 3.15
CA ASN A 199 -1.18 4.89 4.09
C ASN A 199 -0.06 3.86 4.13
N LEU A 200 1.12 4.24 3.63
CA LEU A 200 2.30 3.39 3.64
C LEU A 200 2.91 3.40 5.05
N VAL A 201 3.02 2.22 5.63
CA VAL A 201 3.66 2.00 6.93
C VAL A 201 5.03 1.38 6.68
N THR A 202 6.06 2.08 7.10
CA THR A 202 7.46 1.65 6.97
C THR A 202 8.10 1.53 8.36
N ARG A 203 9.17 0.75 8.43
CA ARG A 203 9.99 0.63 9.62
C ARG A 203 11.44 0.93 9.25
N ASP A 204 12.08 1.81 9.99
CA ASP A 204 13.48 2.14 9.77
C ASP A 204 14.43 1.07 10.37
N GLU A 205 15.75 1.25 10.16
CA GLU A 205 16.78 0.36 10.68
C GLU A 205 16.82 0.32 12.21
N LEU A 206 16.33 1.36 12.88
CA LEU A 206 16.21 1.43 14.34
C LEU A 206 14.91 0.79 14.85
N GLY A 207 14.10 0.23 13.95
CA GLY A 207 12.84 -0.41 14.29
C GLY A 207 11.68 0.57 14.52
N VAL A 208 11.82 1.84 14.18
CA VAL A 208 10.79 2.87 14.39
C VAL A 208 9.80 2.88 13.22
N THR A 209 8.51 2.86 13.55
CA THR A 209 7.43 2.94 12.57
C THR A 209 7.22 4.37 12.10
N ALA A 210 7.11 4.55 10.80
CA ALA A 210 6.66 5.77 10.14
C ALA A 210 5.42 5.48 9.28
N VAL A 211 4.55 6.47 9.13
CA VAL A 211 3.35 6.39 8.28
C VAL A 211 3.32 7.57 7.35
N GLU A 212 3.10 7.30 6.08
CA GLU A 212 2.95 8.31 5.06
C GLU A 212 1.69 8.04 4.24
N ARG A 213 0.77 9.00 4.22
CA ARG A 213 -0.40 8.92 3.36
C ARG A 213 0.03 9.19 1.91
N LEU A 214 -0.31 8.29 1.01
CA LEU A 214 -0.10 8.52 -0.41
C LEU A 214 -1.03 9.66 -0.85
N ARG A 215 -0.45 10.66 -1.51
CA ARG A 215 -1.26 11.78 -2.00
C ARG A 215 -1.93 11.39 -3.31
N ALA A 216 -3.15 11.87 -3.50
CA ALA A 216 -3.85 11.76 -4.77
C ALA A 216 -2.92 12.20 -5.93
N ILE A 217 -2.93 11.43 -6.99
CA ILE A 217 -2.35 11.81 -8.28
C ILE A 217 -3.33 12.79 -8.93
N ASP A 218 -2.87 13.58 -9.88
CA ASP A 218 -3.72 14.51 -10.62
C ASP A 218 -4.97 13.81 -11.18
N VAL A 219 -6.08 14.52 -11.30
CA VAL A 219 -7.40 13.93 -11.62
C VAL A 219 -7.37 13.10 -12.91
N ASP A 220 -6.63 13.56 -13.93
CA ASP A 220 -6.48 12.83 -15.19
C ASP A 220 -5.65 11.54 -14.99
N ASP A 221 -4.64 11.58 -14.15
CA ASP A 221 -3.84 10.41 -13.79
C ASP A 221 -4.59 9.48 -12.82
N ALA A 222 -5.47 9.99 -11.96
CA ALA A 222 -6.29 9.15 -11.07
C ALA A 222 -7.20 8.20 -11.85
N PHE A 223 -7.82 8.66 -12.95
CA PHE A 223 -8.60 7.80 -13.83
C PHE A 223 -7.73 6.73 -14.50
N ARG A 224 -6.55 7.10 -14.99
CA ARG A 224 -5.59 6.15 -15.58
C ARG A 224 -5.12 5.11 -14.56
N VAL A 225 -4.80 5.55 -13.33
CA VAL A 225 -4.48 4.62 -12.22
C VAL A 225 -5.62 3.65 -11.99
N MET A 226 -6.87 4.12 -11.91
CA MET A 226 -8.02 3.26 -11.70
C MET A 226 -8.21 2.24 -12.83
N CYS A 227 -7.89 2.60 -14.08
CA CYS A 227 -7.99 1.71 -15.23
C CYS A 227 -6.81 0.72 -15.33
N GLU A 228 -5.61 1.17 -14.99
CA GLU A 228 -4.37 0.41 -15.18
C GLU A 228 -3.96 -0.41 -13.95
N PHE A 229 -4.43 -0.04 -12.74
CA PHE A 229 -4.10 -0.77 -11.52
C PHE A 229 -5.08 -1.91 -11.28
N ASP A 230 -4.64 -3.10 -11.59
CA ASP A 230 -5.26 -4.37 -11.21
C ASP A 230 -4.57 -4.99 -9.96
N ALA A 231 -5.03 -6.16 -9.54
CA ALA A 231 -4.48 -6.85 -8.38
C ALA A 231 -2.98 -7.19 -8.56
N GLU A 232 -2.57 -7.49 -9.78
CA GLU A 232 -1.20 -7.88 -10.10
C GLU A 232 -0.26 -6.66 -10.03
N ARG A 233 -0.65 -5.54 -10.65
CA ARG A 233 0.15 -4.29 -10.59
C ARG A 233 0.17 -3.68 -9.19
N SER A 234 -0.83 -3.96 -8.37
CA SER A 234 -0.90 -3.52 -6.98
C SER A 234 0.11 -4.23 -6.06
N GLU A 235 0.72 -5.35 -6.49
CA GLU A 235 1.83 -5.98 -5.77
C GLU A 235 3.03 -5.03 -5.60
N LEU A 236 3.14 -4.04 -6.49
CA LEU A 236 4.13 -2.97 -6.40
C LEU A 236 4.25 -2.38 -4.99
N PHE A 237 3.10 -2.14 -4.32
CA PHE A 237 3.08 -1.54 -2.99
C PHE A 237 3.65 -2.45 -1.88
N LEU A 238 3.80 -3.73 -2.16
CA LEU A 238 4.30 -4.74 -1.21
C LEU A 238 5.72 -5.20 -1.56
N SER A 239 6.29 -4.66 -2.65
CA SER A 239 7.58 -5.08 -3.18
C SER A 239 8.74 -4.30 -2.57
N ARG A 240 9.90 -4.95 -2.42
CA ARG A 240 11.15 -4.29 -2.02
C ARG A 240 11.75 -3.47 -3.14
N ALA A 241 11.55 -3.88 -4.38
CA ALA A 241 11.90 -3.13 -5.57
C ALA A 241 11.00 -3.56 -6.74
N ALA A 242 10.95 -2.75 -7.79
CA ALA A 242 10.20 -3.06 -9.00
C ALA A 242 11.05 -2.90 -10.26
N ILE A 243 10.80 -3.75 -11.26
CA ILE A 243 11.24 -3.54 -12.63
C ILE A 243 9.99 -3.15 -13.42
N LEU A 244 9.94 -1.90 -13.86
CA LEU A 244 8.86 -1.34 -14.67
C LEU A 244 9.17 -1.61 -16.14
N VAL A 245 8.30 -2.36 -16.81
CA VAL A 245 8.46 -2.75 -18.21
C VAL A 245 7.29 -2.29 -19.07
N GLU A 246 7.48 -2.20 -20.39
CA GLU A 246 6.44 -1.74 -21.29
C GLU A 246 5.28 -2.73 -21.39
N GLY A 247 5.61 -4.02 -21.56
CA GLY A 247 4.63 -5.01 -21.91
C GLY A 247 4.91 -6.42 -21.42
N MET A 248 4.04 -7.34 -21.86
CA MET A 248 4.03 -8.74 -21.45
C MET A 248 5.30 -9.50 -21.87
N THR A 249 5.96 -9.08 -22.94
CA THR A 249 7.16 -9.76 -23.46
C THR A 249 8.30 -9.68 -22.45
N GLU A 250 8.58 -8.47 -21.97
CA GLU A 250 9.60 -8.21 -20.97
C GLU A 250 9.23 -8.85 -19.64
N LYS A 251 7.94 -8.73 -19.23
CA LYS A 251 7.45 -9.34 -18.00
C LYS A 251 7.71 -10.83 -17.94
N ILE A 252 7.44 -11.56 -19.03
CA ILE A 252 7.70 -13.00 -19.12
C ILE A 252 9.19 -13.30 -19.19
N ALA A 253 9.99 -12.40 -19.74
CA ALA A 253 11.42 -12.62 -19.96
C ALA A 253 12.25 -12.47 -18.67
N PHE A 254 11.96 -11.49 -17.84
CA PHE A 254 12.80 -11.15 -16.67
C PHE A 254 12.98 -12.29 -15.67
N PRO A 255 11.99 -13.13 -15.33
CA PRO A 255 12.22 -14.28 -14.45
C PRO A 255 13.35 -15.20 -14.93
N PHE A 256 13.50 -15.42 -16.23
CA PHE A 256 14.60 -16.23 -16.78
C PHE A 256 15.96 -15.55 -16.61
N VAL A 257 16.01 -14.23 -16.72
CA VAL A 257 17.24 -13.46 -16.46
C VAL A 257 17.62 -13.55 -14.98
N PHE A 258 16.66 -13.44 -14.06
CA PHE A 258 16.89 -13.67 -12.62
C PHE A 258 17.45 -15.05 -12.36
N HIS A 259 16.78 -16.10 -12.86
CA HIS A 259 17.20 -17.50 -12.67
C HIS A 259 18.59 -17.77 -13.25
N ALA A 260 18.92 -17.18 -14.41
CA ALA A 260 20.25 -17.31 -15.01
C ALA A 260 21.35 -16.69 -14.14
N LEU A 261 21.01 -15.69 -13.33
CA LEU A 261 21.91 -15.05 -12.37
C LEU A 261 21.91 -15.74 -10.99
N GLY A 262 21.15 -16.84 -10.81
CA GLY A 262 21.04 -17.57 -9.56
C GLY A 262 20.08 -16.94 -8.55
N HIS A 263 19.18 -16.06 -8.99
CA HIS A 263 18.19 -15.39 -8.18
C HIS A 263 16.76 -15.80 -8.59
N ASP A 264 15.81 -15.53 -7.72
CA ASP A 264 14.38 -15.70 -7.96
C ASP A 264 13.67 -14.39 -7.58
N PRO A 265 12.92 -13.74 -8.50
CA PRO A 265 12.30 -12.45 -8.22
C PRO A 265 11.31 -12.50 -7.06
N ASP A 266 10.55 -13.61 -6.91
CA ASP A 266 9.56 -13.75 -5.84
C ASP A 266 10.26 -13.89 -4.48
N ARG A 267 11.34 -14.67 -4.41
CA ARG A 267 12.16 -14.79 -3.22
C ARG A 267 12.79 -13.47 -2.80
N GLU A 268 13.25 -12.67 -3.76
CA GLU A 268 13.85 -11.35 -3.51
C GLU A 268 12.80 -10.26 -3.30
N GLN A 269 11.50 -10.59 -3.43
CA GLN A 269 10.37 -9.65 -3.34
C GLN A 269 10.49 -8.50 -4.34
N ILE A 270 10.91 -8.82 -5.57
CA ILE A 270 11.02 -7.87 -6.67
C ILE A 270 9.88 -8.12 -7.65
N SER A 271 9.01 -7.15 -7.83
CA SER A 271 7.91 -7.25 -8.79
C SER A 271 8.35 -6.78 -10.18
N ILE A 272 7.98 -7.56 -11.19
CA ILE A 272 8.15 -7.19 -12.60
C ILE A 272 6.79 -6.66 -13.07
N VAL A 273 6.67 -5.34 -13.20
CA VAL A 273 5.40 -4.65 -13.41
C VAL A 273 5.27 -4.22 -14.87
N GLU A 274 4.32 -4.82 -15.55
CA GLU A 274 3.90 -4.38 -16.89
C GLU A 274 3.06 -3.11 -16.78
N CYS A 275 3.52 -2.04 -17.45
CA CYS A 275 2.86 -0.72 -17.37
C CYS A 275 1.70 -0.54 -18.36
N GLY A 276 1.39 -1.55 -19.22
CA GLY A 276 0.34 -1.42 -20.24
C GLY A 276 0.75 -0.51 -21.39
N GLY A 277 2.05 -0.38 -21.63
CA GLY A 277 2.67 0.42 -22.70
C GLY A 277 3.60 1.52 -22.21
N LYS A 278 4.52 1.90 -23.06
CA LYS A 278 5.58 2.88 -22.79
C LYS A 278 5.06 4.23 -22.26
N SER A 279 3.92 4.69 -22.78
CA SER A 279 3.30 5.96 -22.37
C SER A 279 2.83 5.99 -20.91
N ASN A 280 2.64 4.82 -20.29
CA ASN A 280 2.20 4.70 -18.90
C ASN A 280 3.39 4.63 -17.91
N ILE A 281 4.60 4.35 -18.37
CA ILE A 281 5.79 4.25 -17.51
C ILE A 281 5.97 5.49 -16.61
N PRO A 282 5.83 6.74 -17.08
CA PRO A 282 5.94 7.92 -16.21
C PRO A 282 4.95 7.92 -15.03
N LEU A 283 3.74 7.38 -15.21
CA LEU A 283 2.75 7.24 -14.16
C LEU A 283 3.20 6.22 -13.10
N PHE A 284 3.67 5.05 -13.52
CA PHE A 284 4.18 4.03 -12.59
C PHE A 284 5.44 4.50 -11.85
N VAL A 285 6.30 5.27 -12.50
CA VAL A 285 7.45 5.91 -11.86
C VAL A 285 6.99 6.86 -10.74
N GLU A 286 5.97 7.67 -10.99
CA GLU A 286 5.43 8.59 -9.98
C GLU A 286 4.81 7.82 -8.79
N ILE A 287 4.10 6.72 -9.06
CA ILE A 287 3.55 5.84 -8.03
C ILE A 287 4.66 5.21 -7.19
N CYS A 288 5.69 4.64 -7.81
CA CYS A 288 6.85 4.09 -7.10
C CYS A 288 7.51 5.12 -6.20
N ARG A 289 7.69 6.36 -6.70
CA ARG A 289 8.30 7.44 -5.92
C ARG A 289 7.47 7.81 -4.70
N ARG A 290 6.15 7.91 -4.85
CA ARG A 290 5.23 8.20 -3.74
C ARG A 290 5.17 7.07 -2.74
N ALA A 291 5.13 5.82 -3.23
CA ALA A 291 5.14 4.63 -2.40
C ALA A 291 6.53 4.29 -1.82
N ARG A 292 7.56 5.08 -2.16
CA ARG A 292 8.97 4.83 -1.77
C ARG A 292 9.47 3.45 -2.17
N VAL A 293 8.88 2.86 -3.21
CA VAL A 293 9.35 1.60 -3.77
C VAL A 293 10.51 1.89 -4.71
N PRO A 294 11.71 1.37 -4.47
CA PRO A 294 12.81 1.45 -5.41
C PRO A 294 12.42 0.81 -6.75
N TYR A 295 12.87 1.38 -7.85
CA TYR A 295 12.49 0.88 -9.17
C TYR A 295 13.61 1.00 -10.19
N VAL A 296 13.52 0.17 -11.22
CA VAL A 296 14.30 0.24 -12.45
C VAL A 296 13.32 0.27 -13.61
N VAL A 297 13.53 1.16 -14.58
CA VAL A 297 12.71 1.25 -15.79
C VAL A 297 13.44 0.57 -16.93
N VAL A 298 12.74 -0.27 -17.67
CA VAL A 298 13.23 -0.90 -18.90
C VAL A 298 12.23 -0.61 -20.01
N HIS A 299 12.71 0.00 -21.09
CA HIS A 299 11.86 0.33 -22.22
C HIS A 299 12.63 0.31 -23.55
N ASP A 300 11.91 0.10 -24.64
CA ASP A 300 12.46 0.13 -25.99
C ASP A 300 12.80 1.57 -26.38
N SER A 301 13.87 1.76 -27.17
CA SER A 301 14.15 3.05 -27.78
C SER A 301 13.17 3.36 -28.91
N ASP A 302 12.75 2.33 -29.64
CA ASP A 302 11.99 2.40 -30.91
C ASP A 302 12.67 3.23 -31.99
N MET A 303 13.96 3.52 -31.79
CA MET A 303 14.79 4.25 -32.75
C MET A 303 15.55 3.27 -33.62
N ARG A 304 15.28 3.29 -34.92
CA ARG A 304 15.98 2.46 -35.90
C ARG A 304 16.93 3.29 -36.76
N PRO A 305 18.18 2.83 -36.95
CA PRO A 305 19.17 3.57 -37.73
C PRO A 305 18.78 3.78 -39.22
N ASP A 306 17.87 2.92 -39.73
CA ASP A 306 17.41 2.91 -41.11
C ASP A 306 16.17 3.78 -41.36
N ARG A 307 15.64 4.44 -40.34
CA ARG A 307 14.42 5.27 -40.44
C ARG A 307 14.58 6.57 -39.68
N GLU A 308 13.88 7.60 -40.13
CA GLU A 308 13.75 8.86 -39.42
C GLU A 308 13.01 8.58 -38.10
N SER A 309 13.58 9.07 -36.99
CA SER A 309 13.00 8.85 -35.65
C SER A 309 11.68 9.60 -35.50
N ASP A 310 10.65 8.92 -34.97
CA ASP A 310 9.39 9.58 -34.64
C ASP A 310 9.63 10.63 -33.55
N PRO A 311 9.30 11.92 -33.77
CA PRO A 311 9.43 12.97 -32.75
C PRO A 311 8.63 12.69 -31.48
N GLY A 312 7.57 11.88 -31.56
CA GLY A 312 6.77 11.41 -30.41
C GLY A 312 7.59 10.48 -29.52
N GLU A 313 8.24 9.48 -30.13
CA GLU A 313 9.09 8.53 -29.40
C GLU A 313 10.30 9.21 -28.76
N VAL A 314 10.96 10.14 -29.49
CA VAL A 314 12.08 10.92 -28.93
C VAL A 314 11.65 11.68 -27.67
N ARG A 315 10.49 12.35 -27.72
CA ARG A 315 9.94 13.09 -26.57
C ARG A 315 9.58 12.16 -25.41
N LEU A 316 8.96 11.01 -25.71
CA LEU A 316 8.57 10.04 -24.68
C LEU A 316 9.79 9.42 -24.00
N ASN A 317 10.81 9.03 -24.74
CA ASN A 317 12.08 8.54 -24.20
C ASN A 317 12.74 9.58 -23.28
N ALA A 318 12.76 10.85 -23.71
CA ALA A 318 13.28 11.95 -22.89
C ALA A 318 12.46 12.16 -21.60
N LEU A 319 11.13 12.08 -21.70
CA LEU A 319 10.23 12.20 -20.55
C LEU A 319 10.46 11.07 -19.53
N ILE A 320 10.52 9.81 -19.98
CA ILE A 320 10.78 8.65 -19.12
C ILE A 320 12.13 8.85 -18.41
N ARG A 321 13.17 9.17 -19.16
CA ARG A 321 14.52 9.37 -18.61
C ARG A 321 14.58 10.51 -17.58
N SER A 322 13.86 11.61 -17.83
CA SER A 322 13.81 12.75 -16.90
C SER A 322 13.04 12.41 -15.63
N ARG A 323 11.96 11.64 -15.74
CA ARG A 323 11.13 11.24 -14.59
C ARG A 323 11.78 10.14 -13.77
N ALA A 324 12.31 9.09 -14.41
CA ALA A 324 12.90 7.94 -13.73
C ALA A 324 14.34 8.20 -13.24
N GLY A 325 15.06 9.09 -13.90
CA GLY A 325 16.49 9.31 -13.67
C GLY A 325 17.37 8.38 -14.53
N ALA A 326 18.46 8.93 -15.07
CA ALA A 326 19.34 8.22 -15.99
C ALA A 326 19.96 6.93 -15.40
N GLY A 327 20.27 6.91 -14.11
CA GLY A 327 20.84 5.75 -13.43
C GLY A 327 19.86 4.61 -13.17
N ARG A 328 18.54 4.87 -13.34
CA ARG A 328 17.46 3.89 -13.12
C ARG A 328 16.73 3.51 -14.42
N THR A 329 17.20 3.99 -15.55
CA THR A 329 16.59 3.74 -16.86
C THR A 329 17.53 2.92 -17.73
N ILE A 330 17.05 1.77 -18.19
CA ILE A 330 17.69 0.90 -19.16
C ILE A 330 16.91 1.03 -20.45
N VAL A 331 17.56 1.51 -21.50
CA VAL A 331 16.98 1.63 -22.83
C VAL A 331 17.44 0.46 -23.68
N LEU A 332 16.51 -0.25 -24.28
CA LEU A 332 16.77 -1.35 -25.19
C LEU A 332 16.86 -0.82 -26.63
N GLU A 333 17.97 -1.04 -27.30
CA GLU A 333 18.24 -0.50 -28.64
C GLU A 333 18.34 -1.61 -29.68
N PRO A 334 17.53 -1.59 -30.73
CA PRO A 334 16.42 -0.65 -30.98
C PRO A 334 15.15 -1.02 -30.18
N ASP A 335 15.01 -2.28 -29.82
CA ASP A 335 13.87 -2.89 -29.15
C ASP A 335 14.30 -4.15 -28.35
N PHE A 336 13.40 -4.69 -27.54
CA PHE A 336 13.64 -5.88 -26.74
C PHE A 336 14.10 -7.08 -27.59
N GLU A 337 13.44 -7.31 -28.74
CA GLU A 337 13.77 -8.45 -29.60
C GLU A 337 15.18 -8.35 -30.15
N GLY A 338 15.60 -7.16 -30.54
CA GLY A 338 16.95 -6.90 -31.02
C GLY A 338 18.01 -7.16 -29.96
N VAL A 339 17.76 -6.70 -28.74
CA VAL A 339 18.64 -6.95 -27.57
C VAL A 339 18.65 -8.42 -27.18
N ALA A 340 17.49 -9.08 -27.16
CA ALA A 340 17.38 -10.49 -26.81
C ALA A 340 17.88 -11.44 -27.92
N GLY A 341 18.17 -10.93 -29.13
CA GLY A 341 18.77 -11.72 -30.22
C GLY A 341 17.77 -12.60 -31.00
N PHE A 342 16.49 -12.21 -31.01
CA PHE A 342 15.51 -12.89 -31.85
C PHE A 342 14.67 -11.89 -32.66
N HIS A 343 14.13 -12.33 -33.78
CA HIS A 343 13.25 -11.50 -34.58
C HIS A 343 11.86 -12.10 -34.67
N SER A 344 10.86 -11.37 -34.20
CA SER A 344 9.46 -11.78 -34.33
C SER A 344 8.54 -10.57 -34.38
N ARG A 345 7.58 -10.61 -35.34
CA ARG A 345 6.46 -9.65 -35.40
C ARG A 345 5.18 -10.21 -34.79
N ARG A 346 5.17 -11.49 -34.44
CA ARG A 346 4.01 -12.17 -33.84
C ARG A 346 4.49 -13.09 -32.72
N GLN A 347 3.62 -13.30 -31.72
CA GLN A 347 3.90 -14.19 -30.59
C GLN A 347 5.20 -13.84 -29.84
N LYS A 348 5.50 -12.55 -29.68
CA LYS A 348 6.71 -12.05 -29.04
C LYS A 348 6.94 -12.65 -27.63
N PRO A 349 5.91 -12.72 -26.73
CA PRO A 349 6.08 -13.30 -25.41
C PRO A 349 6.49 -14.79 -25.45
N GLU A 350 5.85 -15.59 -26.28
CA GLU A 350 6.16 -17.02 -26.44
C GLU A 350 7.58 -17.24 -26.96
N ARG A 351 8.01 -16.41 -27.92
CA ARG A 351 9.37 -16.48 -28.46
C ARG A 351 10.44 -16.02 -27.47
N ALA A 352 10.17 -14.97 -26.72
CA ALA A 352 11.03 -14.53 -25.61
C ALA A 352 11.22 -15.65 -24.59
N TRP A 353 10.11 -16.28 -24.18
CA TRP A 353 10.13 -17.44 -23.31
C TRP A 353 11.00 -18.57 -23.84
N HIS A 354 10.75 -19.02 -25.08
CA HIS A 354 11.51 -20.13 -25.67
C HIS A 354 13.00 -19.81 -25.84
N HIS A 355 13.32 -18.55 -26.15
CA HIS A 355 14.71 -18.12 -26.36
C HIS A 355 15.49 -18.01 -25.04
N LEU A 356 14.92 -17.32 -24.06
CA LEU A 356 15.59 -17.04 -22.79
C LEU A 356 15.58 -18.21 -21.82
N ALA A 357 14.53 -19.03 -21.80
CA ALA A 357 14.47 -20.24 -20.97
C ALA A 357 15.57 -21.27 -21.26
N ARG A 358 16.16 -21.21 -22.46
CA ARG A 358 17.23 -22.11 -22.90
C ARG A 358 18.60 -21.43 -23.01
N ALA A 359 18.64 -20.14 -22.75
CA ALA A 359 19.89 -19.37 -22.87
C ALA A 359 20.83 -19.72 -21.70
N HIS A 360 22.12 -19.91 -22.04
CA HIS A 360 23.14 -20.07 -21.01
C HIS A 360 23.32 -18.74 -20.25
N PRO A 361 23.59 -18.74 -18.93
CA PRO A 361 23.80 -17.53 -18.15
C PRO A 361 24.73 -16.49 -18.79
N ASP A 362 25.88 -16.95 -19.36
CA ASP A 362 26.87 -16.10 -20.02
C ASP A 362 26.37 -15.46 -21.32
N ARG A 363 25.23 -15.89 -21.83
CA ARG A 363 24.60 -15.37 -23.07
C ARG A 363 23.39 -14.48 -22.80
N MET A 364 23.11 -14.21 -21.54
CA MET A 364 22.01 -13.27 -21.19
C MET A 364 22.38 -11.85 -21.67
N PRO A 365 21.44 -11.13 -22.30
CA PRO A 365 21.70 -9.79 -22.81
C PRO A 365 22.12 -8.83 -21.68
N GLU A 366 23.22 -8.14 -21.86
CA GLU A 366 23.81 -7.26 -20.84
C GLU A 366 22.81 -6.23 -20.29
N PRO A 367 21.98 -5.53 -21.11
CA PRO A 367 21.02 -4.57 -20.59
C PRO A 367 20.01 -5.21 -19.62
N LEU A 368 19.55 -6.44 -19.90
CA LEU A 368 18.62 -7.16 -19.01
C LEU A 368 19.31 -7.58 -17.72
N VAL A 369 20.54 -8.09 -17.82
CA VAL A 369 21.38 -8.44 -16.65
C VAL A 369 21.61 -7.20 -15.77
N ARG A 370 21.89 -6.05 -16.38
CA ARG A 370 22.08 -4.79 -15.66
C ARG A 370 20.81 -4.34 -14.94
N ALA A 371 19.63 -4.48 -15.57
CA ALA A 371 18.35 -4.16 -14.93
C ALA A 371 18.11 -5.01 -13.67
N VAL A 372 18.37 -6.33 -13.76
CA VAL A 372 18.22 -7.25 -12.61
C VAL A 372 19.21 -6.88 -11.50
N LYS A 373 20.47 -6.61 -11.81
CA LYS A 373 21.47 -6.22 -10.81
C LYS A 373 21.08 -4.94 -10.08
N LEU A 374 20.61 -3.92 -10.81
CA LEU A 374 20.13 -2.67 -10.21
C LEU A 374 18.91 -2.87 -9.32
N ALA A 375 17.99 -3.76 -9.71
CA ALA A 375 16.82 -4.10 -8.89
C ALA A 375 17.24 -4.82 -7.59
N LEU A 376 18.13 -5.79 -7.68
CA LEU A 376 18.69 -6.51 -6.52
C LEU A 376 19.43 -5.56 -5.56
N GLU A 377 20.27 -4.67 -6.08
CA GLU A 377 20.97 -3.67 -5.27
C GLU A 377 20.00 -2.71 -4.57
N SER A 378 18.89 -2.40 -5.23
CA SER A 378 17.85 -1.51 -4.70
C SER A 378 16.98 -2.20 -3.64
N ALA A 379 16.70 -3.50 -3.79
CA ALA A 379 15.92 -4.29 -2.85
C ALA A 379 16.71 -4.61 -1.56
N HIS A 380 18.05 -4.68 -1.67
CA HIS A 380 18.96 -4.98 -0.57
C HIS A 380 20.06 -3.90 -0.48
N PRO A 381 19.73 -2.68 -0.04
CA PRO A 381 20.72 -1.63 0.09
C PRO A 381 21.83 -2.11 1.03
N ARG A 382 23.08 -1.99 0.58
CA ARG A 382 24.24 -2.30 1.43
C ARG A 382 24.19 -1.41 2.66
N PRO A 383 24.46 -1.95 3.87
CA PRO A 383 24.62 -1.09 5.02
C PRO A 383 25.72 -0.04 4.72
N PRO A 384 25.58 1.20 5.20
CA PRO A 384 26.56 2.25 4.98
C PRO A 384 27.93 1.71 5.43
N SER A 385 28.92 1.76 4.53
CA SER A 385 30.29 1.42 4.86
C SER A 385 30.79 2.47 5.85
N TYR A 386 30.85 2.12 7.10
CA TYR A 386 31.58 2.91 8.09
C TYR A 386 33.08 2.87 7.72
N SER A 387 33.53 3.90 7.04
CA SER A 387 34.95 4.17 6.85
C SER A 387 35.48 5.05 7.99
#